data_7174937f54724cda104c98c067161887
#
_entry.id   7174937f54724cda104c98c067161887
#
_cell.length_a   1.000
_cell.length_b   1.000
_cell.length_c   1.000
_cell.angle_alpha   90.00
_cell.angle_beta   90.00
_cell.angle_gamma   90.00
#
_symmetry.space_group_name_H-M   'P 1'
#
loop_
_entity.id
_entity.type
_entity.pdbx_description
1 polymer ?
#
loop_
_entity_poly.entity_id
_entity_poly.type
_entity_poly.pdbx_seq_one_letter_code
_entity_poly.pdbx_strand_id
1 'polypeptide(L)'
;NTTIVYYLTYNLDRKDLVPLINSLATIQILFIIAIPFFSRYLSKTWIWITGLLVAMFGGGLMWLAGDNIPLMIAAWMLANIGSGIACSMPFAMLGFAVDFGRWKTGIKATGILIAFGSTFCIKMGSGIGTAFAAWIMNSFGYIPNQPQTAAGLDGISWAFIWVPAVLFALAAIPLLFFRKYEAMEECIQHDLQVHNP
;
A
#
# COMPACT_ATOMS: atom_id res chain seq x y z
N ASN A 1 -0.41 2.92 -9.52
CA ASN A 1 0.22 2.23 -10.67
C ASN A 1 0.52 3.12 -11.88
N THR A 2 0.13 4.38 -11.87
CA THR A 2 0.35 5.28 -13.01
C THR A 2 1.85 5.54 -13.25
N THR A 3 2.62 5.68 -12.20
CA THR A 3 4.06 6.05 -12.26
C THR A 3 4.93 4.95 -12.89
N ILE A 4 4.53 3.66 -12.83
CA ILE A 4 5.24 2.55 -13.49
C ILE A 4 5.30 2.74 -15.01
N VAL A 5 4.23 3.29 -15.60
CA VAL A 5 4.17 3.53 -17.05
C VAL A 5 5.23 4.55 -17.46
N TYR A 6 5.43 5.59 -16.65
CA TYR A 6 6.49 6.58 -16.88
C TYR A 6 7.89 5.96 -16.73
N TYR A 7 8.10 5.15 -15.69
CA TYR A 7 9.37 4.47 -15.47
C TYR A 7 9.74 3.53 -16.62
N LEU A 8 8.81 2.70 -17.09
CA LEU A 8 9.02 1.80 -18.23
C LEU A 8 9.20 2.56 -19.54
N THR A 9 8.50 3.69 -19.70
CA THR A 9 8.52 4.46 -20.94
C THR A 9 9.80 5.27 -21.09
N TYR A 10 10.26 5.90 -20.02
CA TYR A 10 11.35 6.89 -20.09
C TYR A 10 12.67 6.38 -19.52
N ASN A 11 12.66 5.54 -18.47
CA ASN A 11 13.89 5.03 -17.87
C ASN A 11 14.38 3.76 -18.57
N LEU A 12 13.49 2.87 -19.01
CA LEU A 12 13.85 1.59 -19.62
C LEU A 12 13.60 1.54 -21.13
N ASP A 13 12.93 2.53 -21.70
CA ASP A 13 12.50 2.58 -23.11
C ASP A 13 11.79 1.28 -23.59
N ARG A 14 10.99 0.69 -22.71
CA ARG A 14 10.31 -0.61 -22.92
C ARG A 14 8.81 -0.50 -22.69
N LYS A 15 8.14 0.27 -23.55
CA LYS A 15 6.67 0.44 -23.54
C LYS A 15 5.92 -0.88 -23.79
N ASP A 16 6.55 -1.81 -24.49
CA ASP A 16 6.05 -3.15 -24.77
C ASP A 16 5.77 -3.98 -23.51
N LEU A 17 6.47 -3.69 -22.40
CA LEU A 17 6.28 -4.40 -21.13
C LEU A 17 5.11 -3.88 -20.27
N VAL A 18 4.52 -2.74 -20.61
CA VAL A 18 3.43 -2.13 -19.81
C VAL A 18 2.22 -3.06 -19.66
N PRO A 19 1.68 -3.70 -20.74
CA PRO A 19 0.59 -4.64 -20.59
C PRO A 19 0.95 -5.88 -19.76
N LEU A 20 2.17 -6.40 -19.95
CA LEU A 20 2.67 -7.54 -19.19
C LEU A 20 2.73 -7.23 -17.68
N ILE A 21 3.34 -6.12 -17.33
CA ILE A 21 3.53 -5.71 -15.94
C ILE A 21 2.19 -5.40 -15.26
N ASN A 22 1.24 -4.78 -15.96
CA ASN A 22 -0.11 -4.55 -15.44
C ASN A 22 -0.88 -5.87 -15.23
N SER A 23 -0.72 -6.84 -16.10
CA SER A 23 -1.34 -8.17 -15.91
C SER A 23 -0.71 -8.93 -14.74
N LEU A 24 0.60 -8.87 -14.58
CA LEU A 24 1.31 -9.46 -13.44
C LEU A 24 0.94 -8.81 -12.11
N ALA A 25 0.54 -7.53 -12.10
CA ALA A 25 0.07 -6.87 -10.89
C ALA A 25 -1.18 -7.55 -10.29
N THR A 26 -1.97 -8.30 -11.08
CA THR A 26 -3.13 -9.05 -10.57
C THR A 26 -2.76 -10.18 -9.62
N ILE A 27 -1.49 -10.61 -9.58
CA ILE A 27 -1.01 -11.64 -8.64
C ILE A 27 -1.25 -11.25 -7.18
N GLN A 28 -1.26 -9.94 -6.86
CA GLN A 28 -1.56 -9.45 -5.52
C GLN A 28 -2.92 -9.96 -5.00
N ILE A 29 -3.91 -10.18 -5.89
CA ILE A 29 -5.25 -10.65 -5.52
C ILE A 29 -5.19 -12.02 -4.86
N LEU A 30 -4.35 -12.92 -5.36
CA LEU A 30 -4.16 -14.25 -4.77
C LEU A 30 -3.66 -14.17 -3.32
N PHE A 31 -2.72 -13.26 -3.07
CA PHE A 31 -2.19 -13.04 -1.72
C PHE A 31 -3.20 -12.36 -0.80
N ILE A 32 -4.02 -11.45 -1.32
CA ILE A 32 -5.12 -10.83 -0.57
C ILE A 32 -6.13 -11.90 -0.13
N ILE A 33 -6.50 -12.82 -1.01
CA ILE A 33 -7.40 -13.94 -0.69
C ILE A 33 -6.79 -14.88 0.36
N ALA A 34 -5.47 -15.01 0.41
CA ALA A 34 -4.78 -15.84 1.38
C ALA A 34 -4.69 -15.18 2.79
N ILE A 35 -4.91 -13.88 2.93
CA ILE A 35 -4.81 -13.15 4.20
C ILE A 35 -5.68 -13.78 5.32
N PRO A 36 -6.96 -14.13 5.12
CA PRO A 36 -7.77 -14.75 6.18
C PRO A 36 -7.20 -16.08 6.69
N PHE A 37 -6.47 -16.81 5.84
CA PHE A 37 -5.80 -18.03 6.25
C PHE A 37 -4.61 -17.73 7.18
N PHE A 38 -3.78 -16.74 6.80
CA PHE A 38 -2.64 -16.35 7.62
C PHE A 38 -3.04 -15.64 8.91
N SER A 39 -4.17 -14.91 8.92
CA SER A 39 -4.67 -14.21 10.11
C SER A 39 -5.13 -15.15 11.23
N ARG A 40 -5.27 -16.46 10.97
CA ARG A 40 -5.51 -17.46 12.01
C ARG A 40 -4.28 -17.79 12.84
N TYR A 41 -3.09 -17.57 12.28
CA TYR A 41 -1.81 -17.94 12.92
C TYR A 41 -0.98 -16.72 13.33
N LEU A 42 -1.19 -15.59 12.65
CA LEU A 42 -0.44 -14.35 12.86
C LEU A 42 -1.40 -13.22 13.21
N SER A 43 -0.98 -12.31 14.08
CA SER A 43 -1.76 -11.11 14.37
C SER A 43 -1.86 -10.21 13.14
N LYS A 44 -2.98 -9.50 13.02
CA LYS A 44 -3.28 -8.59 11.89
C LYS A 44 -2.20 -7.53 11.75
N THR A 45 -1.68 -7.02 12.86
CA THR A 45 -0.57 -6.06 12.89
C THR A 45 0.70 -6.63 12.27
N TRP A 46 1.06 -7.89 12.57
CA TRP A 46 2.25 -8.51 11.99
C TRP A 46 2.10 -8.76 10.49
N ILE A 47 0.92 -9.20 10.03
CA ILE A 47 0.63 -9.38 8.61
C ILE A 47 0.78 -8.03 7.87
N TRP A 48 0.29 -6.96 8.46
CA TRP A 48 0.43 -5.64 7.85
C TRP A 48 1.88 -5.17 7.79
N ILE A 49 2.64 -5.28 8.89
CA ILE A 49 4.07 -4.91 8.92
C ILE A 49 4.87 -5.73 7.90
N THR A 50 4.63 -7.04 7.80
CA THR A 50 5.32 -7.87 6.80
C THR A 50 4.95 -7.45 5.38
N GLY A 51 3.69 -7.10 5.10
CA GLY A 51 3.28 -6.55 3.81
C GLY A 51 4.02 -5.25 3.45
N LEU A 52 4.13 -4.32 4.40
CA LEU A 52 4.89 -3.08 4.21
C LEU A 52 6.37 -3.34 3.94
N LEU A 53 6.99 -4.22 4.73
CA LEU A 53 8.42 -4.57 4.55
C LEU A 53 8.69 -5.24 3.20
N VAL A 54 7.81 -6.16 2.78
CA VAL A 54 7.93 -6.82 1.48
C VAL A 54 7.77 -5.80 0.34
N ALA A 55 6.82 -4.85 0.46
CA ALA A 55 6.65 -3.78 -0.53
C ALA A 55 7.89 -2.87 -0.62
N MET A 56 8.46 -2.47 0.52
CA MET A 56 9.68 -1.66 0.57
C MET A 56 10.88 -2.41 -0.01
N PHE A 57 11.03 -3.69 0.34
CA PHE A 57 12.12 -4.52 -0.17
C PHE A 57 12.01 -4.71 -1.69
N GLY A 58 10.79 -4.99 -2.21
CA GLY A 58 10.54 -5.06 -3.64
C GLY A 58 10.88 -3.75 -4.37
N GLY A 59 10.50 -2.60 -3.80
CA GLY A 59 10.87 -1.28 -4.34
C GLY A 59 12.38 -1.05 -4.35
N GLY A 60 13.08 -1.40 -3.27
CA GLY A 60 14.55 -1.32 -3.19
C GLY A 60 15.26 -2.22 -4.21
N LEU A 61 14.76 -3.44 -4.40
CA LEU A 61 15.27 -4.36 -5.43
C LEU A 61 15.06 -3.81 -6.84
N MET A 62 13.98 -3.10 -7.11
CA MET A 62 13.77 -2.46 -8.43
C MET A 62 14.85 -1.42 -8.72
N TRP A 63 15.27 -0.65 -7.71
CA TRP A 63 16.37 0.30 -7.89
C TRP A 63 17.70 -0.40 -8.18
N LEU A 64 17.96 -1.54 -7.51
CA LEU A 64 19.18 -2.33 -7.72
C LEU A 64 19.15 -3.12 -9.05
N ALA A 65 17.98 -3.40 -9.60
CA ALA A 65 17.82 -4.14 -10.84
C ALA A 65 18.40 -3.39 -12.05
N GLY A 66 18.40 -2.04 -12.04
CA GLY A 66 18.86 -1.24 -13.18
C GLY A 66 18.22 -1.71 -14.48
N ASP A 67 19.06 -2.09 -15.47
CA ASP A 67 18.61 -2.55 -16.79
C ASP A 67 18.29 -4.05 -16.85
N ASN A 68 18.40 -4.77 -15.74
CA ASN A 68 18.10 -6.19 -15.70
C ASN A 68 16.58 -6.43 -15.63
N ILE A 69 15.95 -6.57 -16.80
CA ILE A 69 14.49 -6.72 -16.95
C ILE A 69 13.91 -7.90 -16.14
N PRO A 70 14.46 -9.13 -16.16
CA PRO A 70 13.94 -10.23 -15.35
C PRO A 70 13.94 -9.93 -13.85
N LEU A 71 15.01 -9.32 -13.34
CA LEU A 71 15.11 -8.95 -11.94
C LEU A 71 14.11 -7.82 -11.59
N MET A 72 13.93 -6.85 -12.48
CA MET A 72 12.97 -5.77 -12.32
C MET A 72 11.53 -6.30 -12.26
N ILE A 73 11.16 -7.25 -13.12
CA ILE A 73 9.83 -7.88 -13.11
C ILE A 73 9.62 -8.64 -11.80
N ALA A 74 10.59 -9.42 -11.34
CA ALA A 74 10.51 -10.14 -10.07
C ALA A 74 10.37 -9.19 -8.88
N ALA A 75 11.14 -8.11 -8.84
CA ALA A 75 11.08 -7.07 -7.82
C ALA A 75 9.72 -6.34 -7.84
N TRP A 76 9.18 -6.05 -9.03
CA TRP A 76 7.85 -5.48 -9.20
C TRP A 76 6.74 -6.39 -8.67
N MET A 77 6.78 -7.68 -8.99
CA MET A 77 5.84 -8.66 -8.46
C MET A 77 5.88 -8.69 -6.93
N LEU A 78 7.09 -8.72 -6.35
CA LEU A 78 7.28 -8.71 -4.91
C LEU A 78 6.71 -7.43 -4.27
N ALA A 79 6.98 -6.27 -4.86
CA ALA A 79 6.44 -4.99 -4.41
C ALA A 79 4.90 -4.96 -4.46
N ASN A 80 4.29 -5.52 -5.53
CA ASN A 80 2.83 -5.61 -5.64
C ASN A 80 2.20 -6.56 -4.63
N ILE A 81 2.81 -7.70 -4.36
CA ILE A 81 2.36 -8.63 -3.31
C ILE A 81 2.34 -7.89 -1.96
N GLY A 82 3.45 -7.26 -1.59
CA GLY A 82 3.57 -6.51 -0.34
C GLY A 82 2.56 -5.36 -0.25
N SER A 83 2.42 -4.56 -1.30
CA SER A 83 1.47 -3.44 -1.33
C SER A 83 0.02 -3.92 -1.30
N GLY A 84 -0.31 -5.05 -1.94
CA GLY A 84 -1.64 -5.65 -1.87
C GLY A 84 -2.04 -6.03 -0.46
N ILE A 85 -1.14 -6.69 0.29
CA ILE A 85 -1.33 -7.01 1.71
C ILE A 85 -1.46 -5.71 2.52
N ALA A 86 -0.55 -4.77 2.33
CA ALA A 86 -0.52 -3.51 3.07
C ALA A 86 -1.78 -2.66 2.86
N CYS A 87 -2.33 -2.62 1.64
CA CYS A 87 -3.55 -1.86 1.33
C CYS A 87 -4.84 -2.57 1.79
N SER A 88 -4.81 -3.89 2.00
CA SER A 88 -6.00 -4.65 2.43
C SER A 88 -6.18 -4.63 3.95
N MET A 89 -5.09 -4.60 4.72
CA MET A 89 -5.13 -4.64 6.18
C MET A 89 -5.89 -3.48 6.84
N PRO A 90 -5.81 -2.22 6.38
CA PRO A 90 -6.60 -1.13 6.94
C PRO A 90 -8.10 -1.40 6.97
N PHE A 91 -8.64 -2.11 5.97
CA PHE A 91 -10.07 -2.47 5.95
C PHE A 91 -10.42 -3.49 7.04
N ALA A 92 -9.56 -4.48 7.27
CA ALA A 92 -9.75 -5.44 8.35
C ALA A 92 -9.69 -4.77 9.73
N MET A 93 -8.78 -3.81 9.90
CA MET A 93 -8.62 -3.06 11.15
C MET A 93 -9.70 -1.99 11.35
N LEU A 94 -10.30 -1.48 10.27
CA LEU A 94 -11.41 -0.52 10.37
C LEU A 94 -12.62 -1.15 11.05
N GLY A 95 -12.92 -2.43 10.77
CA GLY A 95 -13.95 -3.18 11.47
C GLY A 95 -13.71 -3.19 12.98
N PHE A 96 -12.52 -3.54 13.41
CA PHE A 96 -12.14 -3.52 14.83
C PHE A 96 -12.26 -2.10 15.45
N ALA A 97 -11.82 -1.05 14.74
CA ALA A 97 -11.94 0.32 15.25
C ALA A 97 -13.41 0.74 15.46
N VAL A 98 -14.32 0.26 14.61
CA VAL A 98 -15.76 0.48 14.73
C VAL A 98 -16.32 -0.26 15.96
N ASP A 99 -15.93 -1.51 16.17
CA ASP A 99 -16.36 -2.32 17.32
C ASP A 99 -15.84 -1.72 18.63
N PHE A 100 -14.59 -1.28 18.66
CA PHE A 100 -14.00 -0.55 19.79
C PHE A 100 -14.76 0.75 20.10
N GLY A 101 -15.09 1.53 19.06
CA GLY A 101 -15.88 2.76 19.21
C GLY A 101 -17.25 2.48 19.79
N ARG A 102 -17.95 1.44 19.31
CA ARG A 102 -19.26 1.00 19.81
C ARG A 102 -19.17 0.54 21.26
N TRP A 103 -18.18 -0.28 21.60
CA TRP A 103 -17.95 -0.75 22.95
C TRP A 103 -17.75 0.40 23.94
N LYS A 104 -16.96 1.41 23.57
CA LYS A 104 -16.61 2.54 24.42
C LYS A 104 -17.70 3.59 24.56
N THR A 105 -18.45 3.87 23.48
CA THR A 105 -19.43 4.98 23.43
C THR A 105 -20.88 4.52 23.43
N GLY A 106 -21.17 3.24 23.18
CA GLY A 106 -22.54 2.73 23.00
C GLY A 106 -23.21 3.15 21.69
N ILE A 107 -22.58 3.96 20.85
CA ILE A 107 -23.16 4.53 19.64
C ILE A 107 -22.93 3.60 18.45
N LYS A 108 -24.02 3.20 17.76
CA LYS A 108 -23.98 2.38 16.54
C LYS A 108 -23.78 3.26 15.28
N ALA A 109 -22.59 3.88 15.13
CA ALA A 109 -22.26 4.72 13.98
C ALA A 109 -21.44 3.98 12.91
N THR A 110 -21.59 2.66 12.81
CA THR A 110 -20.80 1.75 11.96
C THR A 110 -20.73 2.20 10.50
N GLY A 111 -21.88 2.53 9.90
CA GLY A 111 -21.93 2.92 8.48
C GLY A 111 -21.15 4.20 8.17
N ILE A 112 -21.25 5.21 9.02
CA ILE A 112 -20.55 6.49 8.84
C ILE A 112 -19.04 6.30 8.99
N LEU A 113 -18.61 5.56 10.02
CA LEU A 113 -17.19 5.31 10.27
C LEU A 113 -16.53 4.51 9.15
N ILE A 114 -17.22 3.47 8.64
CA ILE A 114 -16.72 2.67 7.51
C ILE A 114 -16.67 3.52 6.24
N ALA A 115 -17.74 4.27 5.92
CA ALA A 115 -17.78 5.10 4.73
C ALA A 115 -16.70 6.18 4.76
N PHE A 116 -16.52 6.86 5.89
CA PHE A 116 -15.50 7.89 6.06
C PHE A 116 -14.10 7.29 6.03
N GLY A 117 -13.82 6.25 6.80
CA GLY A 117 -12.50 5.61 6.87
C GLY A 117 -12.08 4.99 5.54
N SER A 118 -12.98 4.32 4.82
CA SER A 118 -12.65 3.70 3.54
C SER A 118 -12.65 4.70 2.38
N THR A 119 -13.78 5.36 2.14
CA THR A 119 -13.94 6.17 0.92
C THR A 119 -13.14 7.47 0.98
N PHE A 120 -13.26 8.21 2.08
CA PHE A 120 -12.58 9.49 2.22
C PHE A 120 -11.06 9.31 2.24
N CYS A 121 -10.53 8.39 3.08
CA CYS A 121 -9.09 8.19 3.19
C CYS A 121 -8.47 7.70 1.88
N ILE A 122 -9.14 6.80 1.13
CA ILE A 122 -8.64 6.33 -0.16
C ILE A 122 -8.63 7.46 -1.19
N LYS A 123 -9.72 8.21 -1.31
CA LYS A 123 -9.83 9.30 -2.29
C LYS A 123 -8.83 10.43 -1.99
N MET A 124 -8.76 10.85 -0.75
CA MET A 124 -7.78 11.85 -0.31
C MET A 124 -6.34 11.36 -0.49
N GLY A 125 -6.05 10.13 -0.05
CA GLY A 125 -4.72 9.55 -0.20
C GLY A 125 -4.30 9.39 -1.65
N SER A 126 -5.18 8.93 -2.54
CA SER A 126 -4.87 8.80 -3.97
C SER A 126 -4.68 10.16 -4.63
N GLY A 127 -5.52 11.15 -4.31
CA GLY A 127 -5.41 12.51 -4.86
C GLY A 127 -4.11 13.19 -4.43
N ILE A 128 -3.83 13.22 -3.13
CA ILE A 128 -2.60 13.82 -2.58
C ILE A 128 -1.37 13.06 -3.09
N GLY A 129 -1.40 11.73 -3.11
CA GLY A 129 -0.28 10.92 -3.58
C GLY A 129 0.04 11.16 -5.06
N THR A 130 -0.97 11.27 -5.92
CA THR A 130 -0.78 11.56 -7.34
C THR A 130 -0.24 12.99 -7.56
N ALA A 131 -0.78 13.98 -6.84
CA ALA A 131 -0.31 15.36 -6.92
C ALA A 131 1.14 15.48 -6.44
N PHE A 132 1.49 14.80 -5.35
CA PHE A 132 2.84 14.79 -4.80
C PHE A 132 3.85 14.14 -5.74
N ALA A 133 3.50 13.00 -6.35
CA ALA A 133 4.34 12.35 -7.36
C ALA A 133 4.57 13.25 -8.57
N ALA A 134 3.53 13.91 -9.07
CA ALA A 134 3.63 14.85 -10.18
C ALA A 134 4.50 16.07 -9.83
N TRP A 135 4.36 16.59 -8.61
CA TRP A 135 5.15 17.70 -8.12
C TRP A 135 6.65 17.34 -8.03
N ILE A 136 6.98 16.15 -7.53
CA ILE A 136 8.37 15.66 -7.51
C ILE A 136 8.93 15.56 -8.92
N MET A 137 8.24 14.87 -9.84
CA MET A 137 8.69 14.74 -11.22
C MET A 137 8.94 16.12 -11.87
N ASN A 138 8.02 17.07 -11.67
CA ASN A 138 8.16 18.43 -12.18
C ASN A 138 9.37 19.17 -11.58
N SER A 139 9.64 18.99 -10.28
CA SER A 139 10.80 19.61 -9.60
C SER A 139 12.15 19.13 -10.15
N PHE A 140 12.18 17.91 -10.71
CA PHE A 140 13.34 17.35 -11.39
C PHE A 140 13.38 17.67 -12.91
N GLY A 141 12.46 18.53 -13.39
CA GLY A 141 12.43 18.98 -14.79
C GLY A 141 11.83 17.96 -15.76
N TYR A 142 10.92 17.09 -15.29
CA TYR A 142 10.18 16.20 -16.17
C TYR A 142 9.30 16.98 -17.15
N ILE A 143 9.42 16.70 -18.46
CA ILE A 143 8.59 17.29 -19.51
C ILE A 143 7.83 16.17 -20.23
N PRO A 144 6.48 16.20 -20.26
CA PRO A 144 5.70 15.17 -20.93
C PRO A 144 5.99 15.05 -22.41
N ASN A 145 6.02 13.81 -22.94
CA ASN A 145 6.14 13.50 -24.36
C ASN A 145 7.43 13.97 -25.04
N GLN A 146 8.51 14.16 -24.28
CA GLN A 146 9.83 14.52 -24.80
C GLN A 146 10.91 13.59 -24.23
N PRO A 147 12.07 13.46 -24.88
CA PRO A 147 13.23 12.80 -24.29
C PRO A 147 13.58 13.48 -22.97
N GLN A 148 13.78 12.69 -21.92
CA GLN A 148 14.02 13.21 -20.58
C GLN A 148 15.52 13.49 -20.38
N THR A 149 15.82 14.50 -19.59
CA THR A 149 17.17 14.72 -19.07
C THR A 149 17.50 13.68 -18.00
N ALA A 150 18.79 13.50 -17.67
CA ALA A 150 19.19 12.61 -16.57
C ALA A 150 18.48 12.96 -15.25
N ALA A 151 18.34 14.25 -14.92
CA ALA A 151 17.59 14.69 -13.76
C ALA A 151 16.11 14.34 -13.83
N GLY A 152 15.48 14.44 -15.02
CA GLY A 152 14.09 14.03 -15.21
C GLY A 152 13.87 12.52 -14.99
N LEU A 153 14.81 11.68 -15.42
CA LEU A 153 14.79 10.23 -15.17
C LEU A 153 14.95 9.89 -13.68
N ASP A 154 15.83 10.61 -13.00
CA ASP A 154 15.98 10.50 -11.54
C ASP A 154 14.69 10.89 -10.83
N GLY A 155 14.03 11.97 -11.25
CA GLY A 155 12.75 12.41 -10.70
C GLY A 155 11.64 11.35 -10.83
N ILE A 156 11.57 10.64 -11.95
CA ILE A 156 10.64 9.52 -12.16
C ILE A 156 10.98 8.39 -11.20
N SER A 157 12.25 8.02 -11.05
CA SER A 157 12.72 6.98 -10.16
C SER A 157 12.41 7.32 -8.68
N TRP A 158 12.64 8.56 -8.28
CA TRP A 158 12.28 9.05 -6.94
C TRP A 158 10.78 8.94 -6.66
N ALA A 159 9.95 9.43 -7.56
CA ALA A 159 8.50 9.40 -7.42
C ALA A 159 7.94 7.98 -7.41
N PHE A 160 8.60 7.03 -8.09
CA PHE A 160 8.12 5.67 -8.26
C PHE A 160 8.60 4.71 -7.17
N ILE A 161 9.86 4.80 -6.74
CA ILE A 161 10.51 3.86 -5.82
C ILE A 161 10.60 4.44 -4.41
N TRP A 162 11.22 5.60 -4.26
CA TRP A 162 11.57 6.13 -2.95
C TRP A 162 10.40 6.73 -2.20
N VAL A 163 9.51 7.44 -2.90
CA VAL A 163 8.33 8.06 -2.26
C VAL A 163 7.40 7.00 -1.65
N PRO A 164 6.99 5.93 -2.37
CA PRO A 164 6.22 4.86 -1.77
C PRO A 164 6.95 4.16 -0.62
N ALA A 165 8.26 3.94 -0.73
CA ALA A 165 9.05 3.31 0.32
C ALA A 165 9.03 4.13 1.62
N VAL A 166 9.23 5.45 1.53
CA VAL A 166 9.15 6.36 2.69
C VAL A 166 7.74 6.37 3.28
N LEU A 167 6.70 6.44 2.45
CA LEU A 167 5.31 6.42 2.91
C LEU A 167 4.96 5.10 3.61
N PHE A 168 5.44 3.96 3.13
CA PHE A 168 5.27 2.67 3.79
C PHE A 168 6.02 2.62 5.12
N ALA A 169 7.23 3.18 5.21
CA ALA A 169 7.96 3.29 6.47
C ALA A 169 7.20 4.14 7.49
N LEU A 170 6.66 5.29 7.06
CA LEU A 170 5.85 6.15 7.92
C LEU A 170 4.55 5.47 8.35
N ALA A 171 3.91 4.70 7.48
CA ALA A 171 2.71 3.94 7.80
C ALA A 171 2.96 2.82 8.81
N ALA A 172 4.19 2.32 8.94
CA ALA A 172 4.55 1.31 9.94
C ALA A 172 4.58 1.87 11.37
N ILE A 173 4.83 3.18 11.55
CA ILE A 173 4.97 3.80 12.89
C ILE A 173 3.67 3.66 13.72
N PRO A 174 2.47 4.05 13.24
CA PRO A 174 1.23 3.88 14.00
C PRO A 174 0.92 2.43 14.37
N LEU A 175 1.37 1.46 13.54
CA LEU A 175 1.11 0.05 13.77
C LEU A 175 1.76 -0.50 15.04
N LEU A 176 2.91 0.05 15.43
CA LEU A 176 3.59 -0.32 16.67
C LEU A 176 2.71 -0.02 17.89
N PHE A 177 1.93 1.05 17.82
CA PHE A 177 0.98 1.43 18.88
C PHE A 177 -0.30 0.61 18.81
N PHE A 178 -0.75 0.23 17.62
CA PHE A 178 -1.99 -0.51 17.41
C PHE A 178 -1.94 -1.93 17.99
N ARG A 179 -0.77 -2.54 18.06
CA ARG A 179 -0.57 -3.88 18.64
C ARG A 179 -1.15 -4.02 20.06
N LYS A 180 -1.10 -2.96 20.85
CA LYS A 180 -1.66 -2.95 22.22
C LYS A 180 -3.19 -3.07 22.21
N TYR A 181 -3.85 -2.51 21.20
CA TYR A 181 -5.31 -2.56 21.07
C TYR A 181 -5.78 -3.88 20.46
N GLU A 182 -5.00 -4.49 19.58
CA GLU A 182 -5.30 -5.80 19.01
C GLU A 182 -5.42 -6.90 20.09
N ALA A 183 -4.62 -6.83 21.14
CA ALA A 183 -4.72 -7.76 22.28
C ALA A 183 -6.05 -7.67 23.03
N MET A 184 -6.81 -6.59 22.87
CA MET A 184 -8.13 -6.39 23.51
C MET A 184 -9.29 -6.81 22.60
N GLU A 185 -9.04 -7.22 21.35
CA GLU A 185 -10.09 -7.52 20.36
C GLU A 185 -11.03 -8.62 20.83
N GLU A 186 -10.49 -9.72 21.35
CA GLU A 186 -11.30 -10.85 21.83
C GLU A 186 -12.21 -10.46 23.01
N CYS A 187 -11.67 -9.68 23.95
CA CYS A 187 -12.44 -9.20 25.10
C CYS A 187 -13.58 -8.28 24.67
N ILE A 188 -13.31 -7.36 23.74
CA ILE A 188 -14.31 -6.41 23.23
C ILE A 188 -15.42 -7.13 22.46
N GLN A 189 -15.07 -8.10 21.63
CA GLN A 189 -16.06 -8.89 20.88
C GLN A 189 -16.94 -9.71 21.82
N HIS A 190 -16.37 -10.33 22.85
CA HIS A 190 -17.13 -11.07 23.86
C HIS A 190 -18.10 -10.14 24.60
N ASP A 191 -17.65 -8.99 25.08
CA ASP A 191 -18.49 -8.03 25.78
C ASP A 191 -19.64 -7.51 24.91
N LEU A 192 -19.39 -7.24 23.64
CA LEU A 192 -20.41 -6.80 22.69
C LEU A 192 -21.47 -7.88 22.41
N GLN A 193 -21.09 -9.16 22.42
CA GLN A 193 -22.03 -10.26 22.27
C GLN A 193 -22.92 -10.49 23.51
N VAL A 194 -22.36 -10.29 24.70
CA VAL A 194 -23.09 -10.47 25.96
C VAL A 194 -24.05 -9.32 26.27
N HIS A 195 -23.63 -8.07 25.97
CA HIS A 195 -24.41 -6.88 26.33
C HIS A 195 -25.31 -6.34 25.19
N ASN A 196 -25.25 -6.89 23.98
CA ASN A 196 -26.09 -6.52 22.83
C ASN A 196 -26.44 -7.77 21.99
N PRO A 197 -27.37 -8.63 22.45
CA PRO A 197 -27.87 -9.72 21.64
C PRO A 197 -28.60 -9.24 20.38
#